data_5038f1b97b556296825e482126334d2f
#
_entry.id   5038f1b97b556296825e482126334d2f
#
_cell.length_a   1.000
_cell.length_b   1.000
_cell.length_c   1.000
_cell.angle_alpha   90.00
_cell.angle_beta   90.00
_cell.angle_gamma   90.00
#
_symmetry.space_group_name_H-M   'P 1'
#
loop_
_entity.id
_entity.type
_entity.pdbx_description
1 polymer ?
#
loop_
_entity_poly.entity_id
_entity_poly.type
_entity_poly.pdbx_seq_one_letter_code
_entity_poly.pdbx_strand_id
1 'polypeptide(L)'
;MKRRVSRVLSLLILILFCTALPTFAAVKNSTLQVGQTRQLQVNKKWKHVKWKSSKPKTVSVSAKGKIRARKAGTAEITAKSGRKTQKFWIKVEKKAKIKITANGKTFTAELENNKTVKAFIKMLPMTLSMEELNGNEKYKYLDQDLPTKTYKPGTIHAGDLMLYGSDCLVLFYQTFKSGYSYTKIGRILNPQGLEKGLGDGNVKITISK
;
A
#
# COMPACT_ATOMS: atom_id res chain seq x y z
N MET A 1 33.85 -43.08 -76.91
CA MET A 1 34.21 -43.12 -75.48
C MET A 1 33.32 -42.14 -74.68
N LYS A 2 32.36 -42.66 -73.94
CA LYS A 2 31.41 -41.81 -73.13
C LYS A 2 31.82 -41.92 -71.68
N ARG A 3 32.29 -40.83 -71.07
CA ARG A 3 32.61 -40.76 -69.62
C ARG A 3 31.29 -40.52 -68.85
N ARG A 4 30.94 -41.44 -67.95
CA ARG A 4 29.88 -41.29 -66.95
C ARG A 4 30.42 -40.44 -65.80
N VAL A 5 29.78 -39.32 -65.52
CA VAL A 5 30.00 -38.51 -64.31
C VAL A 5 29.02 -38.96 -63.26
N SER A 6 29.54 -39.55 -62.18
CA SER A 6 28.77 -39.98 -61.02
C SER A 6 28.51 -38.73 -60.16
N ARG A 7 27.23 -38.39 -59.94
CA ARG A 7 26.81 -37.34 -59.01
C ARG A 7 26.59 -37.97 -57.64
N VAL A 8 27.53 -37.70 -56.70
CA VAL A 8 27.35 -38.00 -55.31
C VAL A 8 26.46 -36.86 -54.68
N LEU A 9 25.25 -37.20 -54.30
CA LEU A 9 24.32 -36.31 -53.63
C LEU A 9 24.63 -36.35 -52.12
N SER A 10 25.42 -35.36 -51.63
CA SER A 10 25.64 -35.16 -50.19
C SER A 10 24.36 -34.59 -49.53
N LEU A 11 23.68 -35.43 -48.76
CA LEU A 11 22.52 -35.04 -47.93
C LEU A 11 23.04 -34.33 -46.68
N LEU A 12 23.03 -33.00 -46.68
CA LEU A 12 23.32 -32.19 -45.49
C LEU A 12 22.09 -32.22 -44.57
N ILE A 13 22.14 -33.05 -43.52
CA ILE A 13 21.10 -33.02 -42.48
C ILE A 13 21.37 -31.79 -41.59
N LEU A 14 20.61 -30.72 -41.83
CA LEU A 14 20.61 -29.53 -40.99
C LEU A 14 19.82 -29.84 -39.70
N ILE A 15 20.53 -30.23 -38.63
CA ILE A 15 19.92 -30.39 -37.30
C ILE A 15 19.58 -28.99 -36.77
N LEU A 16 18.33 -28.59 -36.94
CA LEU A 16 17.81 -27.33 -36.33
C LEU A 16 17.71 -27.52 -34.82
N PHE A 17 18.76 -27.12 -34.08
CA PHE A 17 18.67 -26.99 -32.62
C PHE A 17 17.69 -25.86 -32.31
N CYS A 18 16.40 -26.20 -32.14
CA CYS A 18 15.40 -25.31 -31.63
C CYS A 18 15.67 -25.07 -30.13
N THR A 19 16.59 -24.15 -29.82
CA THR A 19 16.75 -23.67 -28.45
C THR A 19 15.53 -22.85 -28.11
N ALA A 20 14.57 -23.45 -27.43
CA ALA A 20 13.44 -22.74 -26.84
C ALA A 20 14.00 -21.70 -25.84
N LEU A 21 14.11 -20.46 -26.29
CA LEU A 21 14.44 -19.35 -25.42
C LEU A 21 13.41 -19.30 -24.28
N PRO A 22 13.84 -19.16 -23.01
CA PRO A 22 12.89 -19.03 -21.92
C PRO A 22 12.03 -17.80 -22.16
N THR A 23 10.74 -17.99 -22.36
CA THR A 23 9.75 -16.91 -22.42
C THR A 23 9.74 -16.21 -21.06
N PHE A 24 10.46 -15.10 -20.95
CA PHE A 24 10.38 -14.23 -19.79
C PHE A 24 8.99 -13.60 -19.76
N ALA A 25 8.15 -14.08 -18.85
CA ALA A 25 6.88 -13.42 -18.57
C ALA A 25 7.14 -11.97 -18.15
N ALA A 26 6.36 -11.03 -18.69
CA ALA A 26 6.52 -9.60 -18.41
C ALA A 26 6.61 -9.33 -16.90
N VAL A 27 7.62 -8.54 -16.52
CA VAL A 27 7.83 -8.14 -15.11
C VAL A 27 6.67 -7.26 -14.68
N LYS A 28 5.96 -7.64 -13.62
CA LYS A 28 4.87 -6.84 -13.05
C LYS A 28 5.42 -5.97 -11.92
N ASN A 29 5.38 -4.67 -12.11
CA ASN A 29 5.79 -3.69 -11.09
C ASN A 29 4.62 -3.35 -10.17
N SER A 30 4.91 -3.11 -8.90
CA SER A 30 3.91 -2.77 -7.91
C SER A 30 4.52 -1.97 -6.75
N THR A 31 3.80 -0.93 -6.32
CA THR A 31 4.18 -0.15 -5.14
C THR A 31 3.22 -0.46 -3.99
N LEU A 32 3.78 -0.64 -2.80
CA LEU A 32 3.08 -0.83 -1.53
C LEU A 32 3.66 0.12 -0.49
N GLN A 33 2.89 0.44 0.55
CA GLN A 33 3.43 1.04 1.76
C GLN A 33 3.73 -0.03 2.82
N VAL A 34 4.64 0.27 3.74
CA VAL A 34 4.93 -0.58 4.89
C VAL A 34 3.63 -0.98 5.60
N GLY A 35 3.48 -2.26 5.90
CA GLY A 35 2.30 -2.87 6.51
C GLY A 35 1.26 -3.41 5.53
N GLN A 36 1.23 -2.94 4.29
CA GLN A 36 0.26 -3.40 3.29
C GLN A 36 0.52 -4.84 2.84
N THR A 37 -0.57 -5.51 2.47
CA THR A 37 -0.54 -6.85 1.87
C THR A 37 -1.18 -6.83 0.49
N ARG A 38 -0.74 -7.76 -0.38
CA ARG A 38 -1.34 -7.96 -1.70
C ARG A 38 -1.26 -9.43 -2.09
N GLN A 39 -2.30 -9.92 -2.76
CA GLN A 39 -2.28 -11.22 -3.40
C GLN A 39 -1.66 -11.07 -4.78
N LEU A 40 -0.55 -11.76 -5.04
CA LEU A 40 0.02 -11.90 -6.37
C LEU A 40 -0.68 -13.03 -7.10
N GLN A 41 -0.85 -12.86 -8.40
CA GLN A 41 -1.49 -13.86 -9.25
C GLN A 41 -0.56 -14.23 -10.40
N VAL A 42 -0.48 -15.52 -10.67
CA VAL A 42 0.12 -16.11 -11.86
C VAL A 42 -0.99 -16.71 -12.72
N ASN A 43 -0.64 -17.21 -13.91
CA ASN A 43 -1.61 -17.89 -14.78
C ASN A 43 -2.30 -19.04 -14.03
N LYS A 44 -3.62 -19.12 -14.08
CA LYS A 44 -4.44 -20.14 -13.39
C LYS A 44 -4.09 -21.59 -13.78
N LYS A 45 -3.47 -21.79 -14.95
CA LYS A 45 -2.99 -23.10 -15.42
C LYS A 45 -1.69 -23.58 -14.75
N TRP A 46 -1.03 -22.72 -13.94
CA TRP A 46 0.16 -23.12 -13.22
C TRP A 46 -0.19 -23.97 -12.00
N LYS A 47 0.45 -25.14 -11.90
CA LYS A 47 0.30 -26.04 -10.75
C LYS A 47 1.56 -26.00 -9.88
N HIS A 48 1.43 -26.30 -8.59
CA HIS A 48 2.56 -26.39 -7.65
C HIS A 48 3.48 -25.17 -7.66
N VAL A 49 2.91 -23.97 -7.60
CA VAL A 49 3.67 -22.71 -7.66
C VAL A 49 4.51 -22.53 -6.39
N LYS A 50 5.83 -22.41 -6.56
CA LYS A 50 6.77 -22.03 -5.49
C LYS A 50 7.05 -20.54 -5.55
N TRP A 51 6.92 -19.87 -4.41
CA TRP A 51 7.13 -18.43 -4.25
C TRP A 51 8.40 -18.16 -3.46
N LYS A 52 9.21 -17.19 -3.91
CA LYS A 52 10.43 -16.76 -3.21
C LYS A 52 10.54 -15.23 -3.26
N SER A 53 10.97 -14.62 -2.16
CA SER A 53 11.36 -13.21 -2.09
C SER A 53 12.89 -13.10 -2.09
N SER A 54 13.42 -12.16 -2.86
CA SER A 54 14.86 -11.82 -2.84
C SER A 54 15.28 -11.13 -1.55
N LYS A 55 14.32 -10.42 -0.87
CA LYS A 55 14.54 -9.70 0.39
C LYS A 55 13.34 -9.89 1.34
N PRO A 56 13.24 -11.03 2.07
CA PRO A 56 12.08 -11.33 2.93
C PRO A 56 11.86 -10.31 4.06
N LYS A 57 12.92 -9.64 4.53
CA LYS A 57 12.83 -8.55 5.51
C LYS A 57 12.18 -7.28 4.92
N THR A 58 12.22 -7.08 3.61
CA THR A 58 11.57 -5.96 2.90
C THR A 58 10.15 -6.36 2.47
N VAL A 59 10.02 -7.49 1.79
CA VAL A 59 8.72 -8.06 1.37
C VAL A 59 8.74 -9.56 1.63
N SER A 60 7.89 -10.05 2.53
CA SER A 60 7.67 -11.48 2.69
C SER A 60 6.61 -11.98 1.72
N VAL A 61 6.68 -13.27 1.34
CA VAL A 61 5.68 -13.94 0.51
C VAL A 61 5.29 -15.26 1.15
N SER A 62 4.00 -15.59 1.15
CA SER A 62 3.48 -16.88 1.61
C SER A 62 3.51 -17.92 0.50
N ALA A 63 3.33 -19.20 0.85
CA ALA A 63 3.20 -20.31 -0.11
C ALA A 63 2.06 -20.10 -1.13
N LYS A 64 1.02 -19.32 -0.77
CA LYS A 64 -0.12 -18.99 -1.64
C LYS A 64 0.09 -17.69 -2.44
N GLY A 65 1.29 -17.06 -2.39
CA GLY A 65 1.60 -15.84 -3.14
C GLY A 65 1.05 -14.56 -2.52
N LYS A 66 0.59 -14.56 -1.25
CA LYS A 66 0.24 -13.33 -0.52
C LYS A 66 1.50 -12.67 -0.01
N ILE A 67 1.79 -11.46 -0.46
CA ILE A 67 2.93 -10.65 -0.01
C ILE A 67 2.53 -9.71 1.11
N ARG A 68 3.53 -9.39 1.97
CA ARG A 68 3.43 -8.34 2.99
C ARG A 68 4.66 -7.44 2.92
N ALA A 69 4.43 -6.14 2.74
CA ALA A 69 5.45 -5.10 2.82
C ALA A 69 5.86 -4.88 4.28
N ARG A 70 7.15 -5.10 4.62
CA ARG A 70 7.66 -5.04 5.99
C ARG A 70 8.53 -3.81 6.25
N LYS A 71 9.37 -3.45 5.28
CA LYS A 71 10.33 -2.35 5.38
C LYS A 71 10.44 -1.64 4.03
N ALA A 72 10.66 -0.34 4.04
CA ALA A 72 10.91 0.42 2.82
C ALA A 72 12.12 -0.12 2.04
N GLY A 73 12.01 -0.12 0.73
CA GLY A 73 13.02 -0.68 -0.19
C GLY A 73 12.37 -1.43 -1.35
N THR A 74 13.17 -2.16 -2.12
CA THR A 74 12.70 -2.94 -3.26
C THR A 74 13.04 -4.41 -3.08
N ALA A 75 12.11 -5.29 -3.44
CA ALA A 75 12.32 -6.74 -3.48
C ALA A 75 11.73 -7.33 -4.76
N GLU A 76 12.41 -8.34 -5.31
CA GLU A 76 11.87 -9.19 -6.36
C GLU A 76 11.15 -10.38 -5.72
N ILE A 77 9.93 -10.64 -6.16
CA ILE A 77 9.20 -11.87 -5.82
C ILE A 77 9.17 -12.74 -7.07
N THR A 78 9.66 -13.97 -6.93
CA THR A 78 9.69 -14.95 -8.00
C THR A 78 8.64 -16.02 -7.74
N ALA A 79 7.82 -16.31 -8.75
CA ALA A 79 6.93 -17.45 -8.80
C ALA A 79 7.48 -18.48 -9.81
N LYS A 80 7.62 -19.75 -9.43
CA LYS A 80 8.06 -20.84 -10.30
C LYS A 80 7.04 -21.98 -10.32
N SER A 81 6.79 -22.56 -11.52
CA SER A 81 5.98 -23.76 -11.70
C SER A 81 6.62 -24.59 -12.83
N GLY A 82 7.35 -25.66 -12.48
CA GLY A 82 8.18 -26.41 -13.41
C GLY A 82 9.24 -25.48 -14.05
N ARG A 83 9.27 -25.44 -15.39
CA ARG A 83 10.16 -24.57 -16.17
C ARG A 83 9.68 -23.12 -16.28
N LYS A 84 8.45 -22.81 -15.86
CA LYS A 84 7.84 -21.47 -15.97
C LYS A 84 8.27 -20.61 -14.80
N THR A 85 8.63 -19.35 -15.06
CA THR A 85 9.03 -18.37 -14.05
C THR A 85 8.34 -17.04 -14.33
N GLN A 86 7.80 -16.41 -13.29
CA GLN A 86 7.28 -15.04 -13.34
C GLN A 86 7.90 -14.22 -12.22
N LYS A 87 8.31 -12.98 -12.52
CA LYS A 87 8.93 -12.05 -11.59
C LYS A 87 8.01 -10.87 -11.33
N PHE A 88 8.03 -10.37 -10.10
CA PHE A 88 7.31 -9.19 -9.64
C PHE A 88 8.29 -8.29 -8.90
N TRP A 89 8.42 -7.04 -9.32
CA TRP A 89 9.19 -6.03 -8.61
C TRP A 89 8.28 -5.25 -7.68
N ILE A 90 8.56 -5.32 -6.39
CA ILE A 90 7.76 -4.69 -5.35
C ILE A 90 8.59 -3.57 -4.72
N LYS A 91 8.18 -2.32 -4.96
CA LYS A 91 8.68 -1.14 -4.26
C LYS A 91 7.86 -0.95 -2.98
N VAL A 92 8.52 -0.86 -1.84
CA VAL A 92 7.90 -0.54 -0.55
C VAL A 92 8.31 0.86 -0.15
N GLU A 93 7.33 1.73 0.04
CA GLU A 93 7.51 3.10 0.48
C GLU A 93 7.15 3.23 1.96
N LYS A 94 7.78 4.19 2.65
CA LYS A 94 7.37 4.60 4.00
C LYS A 94 5.97 5.17 3.93
N LYS A 95 5.21 5.05 5.02
CA LYS A 95 3.95 5.80 5.15
C LYS A 95 4.25 7.30 5.15
N ALA A 96 3.42 8.07 4.49
CA ALA A 96 3.48 9.53 4.58
C ALA A 96 3.20 9.96 6.02
N LYS A 97 3.84 11.03 6.46
CA LYS A 97 3.65 11.60 7.79
C LYS A 97 3.20 13.05 7.66
N ILE A 98 2.40 13.49 8.63
CA ILE A 98 1.98 14.86 8.82
C ILE A 98 2.21 15.26 10.27
N LYS A 99 2.29 16.57 10.50
CA LYS A 99 2.31 17.19 11.81
C LYS A 99 0.93 17.77 12.11
N ILE A 100 0.44 17.56 13.31
CA ILE A 100 -0.80 18.13 13.86
C ILE A 100 -0.40 18.95 15.07
N THR A 101 -0.56 20.27 15.00
CA THR A 101 -0.18 21.20 16.08
C THR A 101 -1.43 21.82 16.67
N ALA A 102 -1.58 21.73 17.99
CA ALA A 102 -2.65 22.32 18.76
C ALA A 102 -2.08 22.86 20.08
N ASN A 103 -2.45 24.06 20.50
CA ASN A 103 -2.03 24.69 21.77
C ASN A 103 -0.51 24.57 22.04
N GLY A 104 0.31 24.83 21.01
CA GLY A 104 1.77 24.75 21.08
C GLY A 104 2.37 23.35 21.12
N LYS A 105 1.56 22.27 21.13
CA LYS A 105 2.01 20.88 21.07
C LYS A 105 1.89 20.33 19.67
N THR A 106 2.90 19.59 19.23
CA THR A 106 2.93 18.96 17.89
C THR A 106 2.96 17.44 18.00
N PHE A 107 2.05 16.80 17.29
CA PHE A 107 1.93 15.36 17.17
C PHE A 107 2.21 14.93 15.72
N THR A 108 2.87 13.78 15.56
CA THR A 108 3.12 13.18 14.23
C THR A 108 2.11 12.10 13.95
N ALA A 109 1.40 12.18 12.84
CA ALA A 109 0.51 11.13 12.37
C ALA A 109 1.07 10.45 11.11
N GLU A 110 0.92 9.12 11.04
CA GLU A 110 1.11 8.35 9.81
C GLU A 110 -0.19 8.24 9.03
N LEU A 111 -0.10 8.44 7.71
CA LEU A 111 -1.25 8.42 6.82
C LEU A 111 -1.41 7.07 6.11
N GLU A 112 -2.66 6.70 5.83
CA GLU A 112 -2.99 5.55 4.98
C GLU A 112 -2.69 5.85 3.50
N ASN A 113 -2.61 4.79 2.67
CA ASN A 113 -2.47 4.96 1.22
C ASN A 113 -3.79 4.65 0.51
N ASN A 114 -4.66 5.64 0.49
CA ASN A 114 -5.95 5.56 -0.20
C ASN A 114 -6.23 6.85 -0.99
N LYS A 115 -7.32 6.88 -1.75
CA LYS A 115 -7.71 8.03 -2.57
C LYS A 115 -8.03 9.27 -1.71
N THR A 116 -8.67 9.06 -0.56
CA THR A 116 -9.01 10.10 0.43
C THR A 116 -7.75 10.84 0.89
N VAL A 117 -6.73 10.10 1.33
CA VAL A 117 -5.46 10.67 1.79
C VAL A 117 -4.73 11.41 0.68
N LYS A 118 -4.78 10.92 -0.56
CA LYS A 118 -4.17 11.61 -1.71
C LYS A 118 -4.82 12.96 -1.98
N ALA A 119 -6.14 13.06 -1.80
CA ALA A 119 -6.86 14.34 -1.91
C ALA A 119 -6.58 15.23 -0.68
N PHE A 120 -6.67 14.68 0.53
CA PHE A 120 -6.41 15.38 1.79
C PHE A 120 -5.01 16.04 1.83
N ILE A 121 -3.96 15.34 1.41
CA ILE A 121 -2.58 15.88 1.38
C ILE A 121 -2.44 17.10 0.45
N LYS A 122 -3.27 17.22 -0.58
CA LYS A 122 -3.24 18.37 -1.50
C LYS A 122 -3.76 19.65 -0.84
N MET A 123 -4.57 19.53 0.21
CA MET A 123 -5.13 20.65 0.98
C MET A 123 -4.13 21.20 2.02
N LEU A 124 -3.04 20.48 2.31
CA LEU A 124 -2.06 20.87 3.31
C LEU A 124 -1.07 21.93 2.81
N PRO A 125 -0.65 22.91 3.62
CA PRO A 125 -1.03 23.08 5.02
C PRO A 125 -2.43 23.66 5.19
N MET A 126 -3.11 23.34 6.31
CA MET A 126 -4.38 23.93 6.67
C MET A 126 -4.46 24.23 8.17
N THR A 127 -5.26 25.21 8.53
CA THR A 127 -5.60 25.51 9.93
C THR A 127 -7.11 25.44 10.07
N LEU A 128 -7.58 24.65 11.04
CA LEU A 128 -8.98 24.36 11.27
C LEU A 128 -9.35 24.73 12.70
N SER A 129 -10.52 25.39 12.88
CA SER A 129 -11.17 25.49 14.17
C SER A 129 -12.07 24.27 14.32
N MET A 130 -11.60 23.26 15.07
CA MET A 130 -12.33 22.02 15.31
C MET A 130 -13.20 22.14 16.55
N GLU A 131 -14.38 21.55 16.47
CA GLU A 131 -15.37 21.55 17.52
C GLU A 131 -15.24 20.29 18.37
N GLU A 132 -15.61 20.42 19.66
CA GLU A 132 -15.65 19.31 20.60
C GLU A 132 -16.95 18.50 20.43
N LEU A 133 -16.84 17.18 20.50
CA LEU A 133 -18.01 16.30 20.52
C LEU A 133 -17.82 15.15 21.50
N ASN A 134 -18.79 14.96 22.38
CA ASN A 134 -18.96 13.82 23.29
C ASN A 134 -17.77 13.53 24.25
N GLY A 135 -16.83 14.45 24.44
CA GLY A 135 -15.66 14.21 25.29
C GLY A 135 -14.69 13.15 24.71
N ASN A 136 -14.72 12.92 23.40
CA ASN A 136 -13.90 11.87 22.80
C ASN A 136 -13.30 12.22 21.43
N GLU A 137 -13.77 13.29 20.77
CA GLU A 137 -13.31 13.66 19.43
C GLU A 137 -13.38 15.17 19.18
N LYS A 138 -12.52 15.64 18.30
CA LYS A 138 -12.58 16.96 17.68
C LYS A 138 -12.94 16.77 16.20
N TYR A 139 -13.90 17.54 15.70
CA TYR A 139 -14.33 17.43 14.30
C TYR A 139 -14.42 18.79 13.60
N LYS A 140 -14.35 18.75 12.28
CA LYS A 140 -14.58 19.91 11.40
C LYS A 140 -15.07 19.45 10.03
N TYR A 141 -16.14 20.06 9.56
CA TYR A 141 -16.55 19.95 8.17
C TYR A 141 -15.58 20.72 7.29
N LEU A 142 -15.07 20.07 6.26
CA LEU A 142 -14.18 20.63 5.25
C LEU A 142 -15.01 21.35 4.18
N ASP A 143 -14.41 22.31 3.47
CA ASP A 143 -15.09 23.08 2.41
C ASP A 143 -15.26 22.27 1.11
N GLN A 144 -14.87 21.01 1.08
CA GLN A 144 -14.99 20.11 -0.07
C GLN A 144 -15.10 18.65 0.32
N ASP A 145 -15.78 17.89 -0.53
CA ASP A 145 -15.86 16.44 -0.43
C ASP A 145 -14.54 15.74 -0.78
N LEU A 146 -14.23 14.71 -0.03
CA LEU A 146 -13.09 13.81 -0.29
C LEU A 146 -13.60 12.43 -0.77
N PRO A 147 -12.85 11.75 -1.65
CA PRO A 147 -13.16 10.37 -2.02
C PRO A 147 -13.25 9.47 -0.78
N THR A 148 -14.25 8.63 -0.69
CA THR A 148 -14.50 7.78 0.47
C THR A 148 -14.23 6.30 0.19
N LYS A 149 -13.86 5.56 1.24
CA LYS A 149 -13.83 4.11 1.32
C LYS A 149 -14.15 3.71 2.74
N THR A 150 -15.43 3.70 3.06
CA THR A 150 -15.93 3.49 4.42
C THR A 150 -15.70 2.05 4.91
N TYR A 151 -15.52 1.92 6.22
CA TYR A 151 -15.50 0.67 6.96
C TYR A 151 -16.00 0.91 8.39
N LYS A 152 -16.47 -0.12 9.06
CA LYS A 152 -16.80 -0.08 10.49
C LYS A 152 -15.56 -0.45 11.32
N PRO A 153 -14.99 0.49 12.08
CA PRO A 153 -13.78 0.21 12.87
C PRO A 153 -14.05 -0.74 14.06
N GLY A 154 -15.28 -0.78 14.56
CA GLY A 154 -15.65 -1.48 15.79
C GLY A 154 -15.11 -0.79 17.03
N THR A 155 -13.80 -0.68 17.15
CA THR A 155 -13.12 0.13 18.18
C THR A 155 -12.35 1.25 17.51
N ILE A 156 -12.61 2.49 17.94
CA ILE A 156 -11.82 3.68 17.64
C ILE A 156 -10.75 3.81 18.71
N HIS A 157 -9.57 4.25 18.34
CA HIS A 157 -8.47 4.42 19.28
C HIS A 157 -8.03 5.87 19.32
N ALA A 158 -7.57 6.32 20.47
CA ALA A 158 -6.94 7.62 20.60
C ALA A 158 -5.85 7.83 19.54
N GLY A 159 -5.88 8.99 18.88
CA GLY A 159 -5.01 9.35 17.77
C GLY A 159 -5.53 8.96 16.39
N ASP A 160 -6.64 8.22 16.26
CA ASP A 160 -7.22 7.95 14.95
C ASP A 160 -7.68 9.25 14.28
N LEU A 161 -7.28 9.46 13.02
CA LEU A 161 -7.72 10.53 12.15
C LEU A 161 -8.56 9.92 11.03
N MET A 162 -9.83 10.27 10.99
CA MET A 162 -10.79 9.65 10.07
C MET A 162 -11.67 10.70 9.40
N LEU A 163 -12.39 10.29 8.36
CA LEU A 163 -13.41 11.06 7.69
C LEU A 163 -14.77 10.39 7.95
N TYR A 164 -15.69 11.11 8.53
CA TYR A 164 -17.11 10.74 8.62
C TYR A 164 -17.84 11.38 7.43
N GLY A 165 -18.73 10.62 6.77
CA GLY A 165 -19.26 11.10 5.48
C GLY A 165 -18.16 11.32 4.46
N SER A 166 -18.27 12.41 3.68
CA SER A 166 -17.34 12.81 2.63
C SER A 166 -16.48 14.04 2.98
N ASP A 167 -16.84 14.79 4.02
CA ASP A 167 -16.28 16.10 4.34
C ASP A 167 -15.96 16.32 5.84
N CYS A 168 -16.49 15.50 6.75
CA CYS A 168 -16.27 15.69 8.18
C CYS A 168 -14.95 15.04 8.64
N LEU A 169 -13.90 15.85 8.84
CA LEU A 169 -12.63 15.41 9.43
C LEU A 169 -12.77 15.25 10.93
N VAL A 170 -12.39 14.08 11.45
CA VAL A 170 -12.49 13.74 12.88
C VAL A 170 -11.14 13.29 13.40
N LEU A 171 -10.71 13.91 14.51
CA LEU A 171 -9.54 13.50 15.29
C LEU A 171 -10.02 12.97 16.66
N PHE A 172 -9.88 11.66 16.85
CA PHE A 172 -10.25 11.00 18.08
C PHE A 172 -9.12 11.09 19.12
N TYR A 173 -9.46 11.46 20.34
CA TYR A 173 -8.49 11.53 21.43
C TYR A 173 -8.79 10.54 22.57
N GLN A 174 -9.93 9.84 22.51
CA GLN A 174 -10.30 8.74 23.40
C GLN A 174 -10.41 7.41 22.64
N THR A 175 -10.35 6.30 23.37
CA THR A 175 -10.58 4.95 22.83
C THR A 175 -11.95 4.44 23.27
N PHE A 176 -12.80 4.09 22.32
CA PHE A 176 -14.17 3.63 22.58
C PHE A 176 -14.70 2.73 21.44
N LYS A 177 -15.84 2.04 21.69
CA LYS A 177 -16.53 1.26 20.66
C LYS A 177 -17.46 2.16 19.85
N SER A 178 -17.47 2.00 18.53
CA SER A 178 -18.32 2.75 17.61
C SER A 178 -19.01 1.83 16.61
N GLY A 179 -20.28 2.07 16.37
CA GLY A 179 -21.07 1.43 15.31
C GLY A 179 -21.07 2.19 13.98
N TYR A 180 -20.51 3.40 13.96
CA TYR A 180 -20.48 4.25 12.77
C TYR A 180 -19.45 3.78 11.75
N SER A 181 -19.62 4.23 10.51
CA SER A 181 -18.68 3.96 9.40
C SER A 181 -17.85 5.20 9.09
N TYR A 182 -16.55 5.00 8.89
CA TYR A 182 -15.59 6.05 8.61
C TYR A 182 -14.71 5.67 7.44
N THR A 183 -14.04 6.65 6.84
CA THR A 183 -12.90 6.42 5.94
C THR A 183 -11.61 6.77 6.69
N LYS A 184 -10.67 5.82 6.77
CA LYS A 184 -9.42 6.03 7.49
C LYS A 184 -8.50 6.98 6.74
N ILE A 185 -8.03 8.03 7.43
CA ILE A 185 -7.01 8.97 6.94
C ILE A 185 -5.64 8.60 7.51
N GLY A 186 -5.55 8.39 8.82
CA GLY A 186 -4.29 8.08 9.48
C GLY A 186 -4.41 7.84 10.97
N ARG A 187 -3.27 7.88 11.66
CA ARG A 187 -3.22 7.79 13.12
C ARG A 187 -1.99 8.50 13.66
N ILE A 188 -2.13 9.21 14.76
CA ILE A 188 -1.03 9.75 15.57
C ILE A 188 -0.18 8.59 16.10
N LEU A 189 1.14 8.67 15.93
CA LEU A 189 2.07 7.60 16.30
C LEU A 189 2.18 7.41 17.82
N ASN A 190 2.18 8.50 18.56
CA ASN A 190 2.18 8.51 20.02
C ASN A 190 1.08 9.47 20.51
N PRO A 191 -0.12 8.95 20.86
CA PRO A 191 -1.22 9.77 21.32
C PRO A 191 -1.13 10.17 22.80
N GLN A 192 -0.05 9.81 23.50
CA GLN A 192 0.14 10.22 24.88
C GLN A 192 0.13 11.73 25.03
N GLY A 193 -0.75 12.24 25.89
CA GLY A 193 -0.93 13.68 26.10
C GLY A 193 -1.70 14.39 24.96
N LEU A 194 -2.31 13.66 24.03
CA LEU A 194 -3.13 14.22 22.95
C LEU A 194 -4.34 14.97 23.51
N GLU A 195 -5.12 14.35 24.39
CA GLU A 195 -6.28 14.95 25.06
C GLU A 195 -5.89 16.28 25.73
N LYS A 196 -4.87 16.27 26.58
CA LYS A 196 -4.34 17.49 27.22
C LYS A 196 -3.83 18.51 26.20
N GLY A 197 -3.28 18.05 25.06
CA GLY A 197 -2.80 18.91 23.99
C GLY A 197 -3.92 19.58 23.20
N LEU A 198 -5.03 18.89 23.02
CA LEU A 198 -6.23 19.44 22.38
C LEU A 198 -7.02 20.35 23.31
N GLY A 199 -7.00 20.07 24.64
CA GLY A 199 -7.76 20.80 25.64
C GLY A 199 -9.27 20.52 25.58
N ASP A 200 -9.98 21.10 26.54
CA ASP A 200 -11.43 21.03 26.60
C ASP A 200 -12.06 22.02 25.61
N GLY A 201 -13.24 21.69 25.08
CA GLY A 201 -13.96 22.55 24.13
C GLY A 201 -13.29 22.62 22.73
N ASN A 202 -13.60 23.69 22.00
CA ASN A 202 -13.12 23.89 20.63
C ASN A 202 -11.64 24.23 20.61
N VAL A 203 -10.94 23.80 19.54
CA VAL A 203 -9.50 23.97 19.41
C VAL A 203 -9.07 24.34 17.99
N LYS A 204 -8.10 25.27 17.89
CA LYS A 204 -7.45 25.58 16.62
C LYS A 204 -6.30 24.63 16.38
N ILE A 205 -6.36 23.89 15.26
CA ILE A 205 -5.39 22.88 14.87
C ILE A 205 -4.74 23.27 13.55
N THR A 206 -3.41 23.22 13.48
CA THR A 206 -2.67 23.35 12.22
C THR A 206 -2.17 21.98 11.79
N ILE A 207 -2.47 21.59 10.54
CA ILE A 207 -2.03 20.34 9.91
C ILE A 207 -1.06 20.67 8.79
N SER A 208 0.15 20.11 8.83
CA SER A 208 1.21 20.34 7.83
C SER A 208 1.97 19.05 7.45
N LYS A 209 2.71 19.10 6.34
CA LYS A 209 3.63 18.03 5.91
C LYS A 209 4.91 18.03 6.71
#